data_eef45b769f836b3debf2acb11289e3d9
#
_entry.id   eef45b769f836b3debf2acb11289e3d9
#
_cell.length_a   1.000
_cell.length_b   1.000
_cell.length_c   1.000
_cell.angle_alpha   90.00
_cell.angle_beta   90.00
_cell.angle_gamma   90.00
#
_symmetry.space_group_name_H-M   'P 1'
#
loop_
_entity.id
_entity.type
_entity.pdbx_description
1 polymer ?
#
loop_
_entity_poly.entity_id
_entity_poly.type
_entity_poly.pdbx_seq_one_letter_code
_entity_poly.pdbx_strand_id
1 'polypeptide(L)'
;MENNQYIVAIEIGSTKIVGAIAEKSVSGYLSVNHLEEEKLTNCVRYGCVQNVENTKNAVVRIVRKLENKVKGDITDVYVGINGRSLHSVPTEIDRNLNIAESITKQNIENLKNSAFKEPITSYEPIDIVPQTYYVDNKEQPNPVGCCGGNINIKFNRIVAKPTLKLNLERALGALRVKKFLVTSLAMGEAILTEEERTLGCMLVDMGAETTTVTIFKNGTLNYMATLPFGGRNLTRDLVNGLQNTEEKAETVKKNIAEPLNIEATDLLIDGISSKSAINYIISRTSEIITNVNKQIEYAHLQPSDVKTIVLVGGAAKLKGLKAEFKERTKIETRMGTTPSSINILNHEINKFEHIQVFSLLDKAASIIADGSTCVTLHSFTDNVGPTITGTETSKDDTEKKNHTKQTKKPGMFSRFKNALDKLMTEDEEESDE
;
A
#
# COMPACT_ATOMS: atom_id res chain seq x y z
N MET A 1 7.22 29.01 -12.67
CA MET A 1 7.55 27.82 -11.86
C MET A 1 6.52 26.77 -12.20
N GLU A 2 6.94 25.66 -12.78
CA GLU A 2 6.02 24.54 -13.06
C GLU A 2 5.47 24.07 -11.73
N ASN A 3 4.15 24.08 -11.59
CA ASN A 3 3.47 23.66 -10.36
C ASN A 3 3.42 22.13 -10.34
N ASN A 4 4.55 21.49 -10.01
CA ASN A 4 4.62 20.06 -9.87
C ASN A 4 3.77 19.60 -8.66
N GLN A 5 3.00 18.53 -8.84
CA GLN A 5 2.19 17.95 -7.76
C GLN A 5 3.01 16.91 -7.02
N TYR A 6 3.13 17.05 -5.71
CA TYR A 6 3.75 16.03 -4.85
C TYR A 6 2.70 15.07 -4.31
N ILE A 7 2.95 13.79 -4.44
CA ILE A 7 2.10 12.70 -3.98
C ILE A 7 2.87 11.90 -2.95
N VAL A 8 2.27 11.66 -1.79
CA VAL A 8 2.88 10.89 -0.70
C VAL A 8 2.06 9.64 -0.46
N ALA A 9 2.72 8.47 -0.49
CA ALA A 9 2.11 7.20 -0.16
C ALA A 9 2.85 6.53 1.00
N ILE A 10 2.08 5.89 1.90
CA ILE A 10 2.59 5.10 3.02
C ILE A 10 2.00 3.70 2.96
N GLU A 11 2.85 2.69 3.05
CA GLU A 11 2.49 1.28 3.17
C GLU A 11 2.95 0.76 4.53
N ILE A 12 2.03 0.17 5.32
CA ILE A 12 2.31 -0.37 6.64
C ILE A 12 2.19 -1.90 6.57
N GLY A 13 3.34 -2.57 6.54
CA GLY A 13 3.44 -4.03 6.52
C GLY A 13 3.70 -4.63 7.90
N SER A 14 3.71 -5.97 7.99
CA SER A 14 3.95 -6.68 9.28
C SER A 14 5.40 -6.59 9.77
N THR A 15 6.36 -6.24 8.92
CA THR A 15 7.79 -6.18 9.27
C THR A 15 8.44 -4.84 9.00
N LYS A 16 7.80 -3.98 8.24
CA LYS A 16 8.31 -2.67 7.87
C LYS A 16 7.20 -1.72 7.48
N ILE A 17 7.48 -0.43 7.61
CA ILE A 17 6.71 0.67 7.01
C ILE A 17 7.55 1.23 5.88
N VAL A 18 6.92 1.58 4.78
CA VAL A 18 7.57 2.26 3.64
C VAL A 18 6.77 3.51 3.32
N GLY A 19 7.46 4.63 3.26
CA GLY A 19 6.90 5.90 2.77
C GLY A 19 7.65 6.37 1.54
N ALA A 20 6.95 6.90 0.55
CA ALA A 20 7.58 7.43 -0.65
C ALA A 20 6.87 8.69 -1.15
N ILE A 21 7.64 9.57 -1.79
CA ILE A 21 7.17 10.79 -2.45
C ILE A 21 7.40 10.66 -3.95
N ALA A 22 6.35 10.86 -4.73
CA ALA A 22 6.42 11.03 -6.17
C ALA A 22 6.09 12.47 -6.53
N GLU A 23 6.79 12.98 -7.52
CA GLU A 23 6.53 14.23 -8.20
C GLU A 23 5.83 13.95 -9.52
N LYS A 24 4.62 14.47 -9.68
CA LYS A 24 3.84 14.37 -10.91
C LYS A 24 4.05 15.63 -11.73
N SER A 25 4.66 15.47 -12.91
CA SER A 25 4.85 16.57 -13.85
C SER A 25 3.51 16.96 -14.52
N VAL A 26 3.48 18.13 -15.14
CA VAL A 26 2.33 18.59 -15.94
C VAL A 26 2.02 17.62 -17.10
N SER A 27 3.05 16.95 -17.64
CA SER A 27 2.89 15.91 -18.66
C SER A 27 2.40 14.56 -18.13
N GLY A 28 2.18 14.42 -16.81
CA GLY A 28 1.64 13.23 -16.16
C GLY A 28 2.70 12.18 -15.76
N TYR A 29 3.99 12.41 -16.03
CA TYR A 29 5.04 11.51 -15.58
C TYR A 29 5.22 11.55 -14.06
N LEU A 30 5.43 10.37 -13.47
CA LEU A 30 5.69 10.22 -12.04
C LEU A 30 7.17 9.94 -11.82
N SER A 31 7.84 10.80 -11.03
CA SER A 31 9.23 10.65 -10.68
C SER A 31 9.35 10.42 -9.16
N VAL A 32 9.95 9.30 -8.73
CA VAL A 32 10.19 8.99 -7.32
C VAL A 32 11.63 9.30 -6.97
N ASN A 33 11.82 10.30 -6.11
CA ASN A 33 13.13 10.74 -5.62
C ASN A 33 13.38 10.36 -4.17
N HIS A 34 12.31 10.21 -3.37
CA HIS A 34 12.40 10.03 -1.93
C HIS A 34 11.61 8.80 -1.51
N LEU A 35 12.30 7.90 -0.85
CA LEU A 35 11.74 6.71 -0.22
C LEU A 35 12.43 6.50 1.12
N GLU A 36 11.64 6.18 2.13
CA GLU A 36 12.10 5.80 3.46
C GLU A 36 11.47 4.49 3.91
N GLU A 37 12.27 3.68 4.54
CA GLU A 37 11.84 2.41 5.11
C GLU A 37 12.21 2.36 6.59
N GLU A 38 11.31 1.82 7.41
CA GLU A 38 11.55 1.55 8.82
C GLU A 38 11.09 0.15 9.20
N LYS A 39 11.97 -0.62 9.83
CA LYS A 39 11.63 -1.96 10.31
C LYS A 39 10.68 -1.87 11.51
N LEU A 40 9.71 -2.80 11.54
CA LEU A 40 8.79 -2.97 12.64
C LEU A 40 9.03 -4.31 13.33
N THR A 41 9.03 -4.29 14.66
CA THR A 41 9.12 -5.50 15.46
C THR A 41 7.84 -5.64 16.30
N ASN A 42 7.05 -6.68 16.02
CA ASN A 42 5.82 -7.04 16.75
C ASN A 42 4.74 -5.95 16.87
N CYS A 43 4.81 -4.88 16.07
CA CYS A 43 3.82 -3.79 16.08
C CYS A 43 2.61 -4.09 15.19
N VAL A 44 2.82 -4.83 14.11
CA VAL A 44 1.79 -5.22 13.13
C VAL A 44 1.82 -6.74 12.97
N ARG A 45 0.65 -7.38 13.08
CA ARG A 45 0.48 -8.83 12.93
C ARG A 45 -0.58 -9.11 11.87
N TYR A 46 -0.21 -9.94 10.88
CA TYR A 46 -1.10 -10.26 9.75
C TYR A 46 -1.68 -9.03 9.04
N GLY A 47 -0.86 -7.97 8.88
CA GLY A 47 -1.27 -6.70 8.32
C GLY A 47 -2.16 -5.82 9.22
N CYS A 48 -2.46 -6.26 10.46
CA CYS A 48 -3.28 -5.50 11.40
C CYS A 48 -2.40 -4.87 12.47
N VAL A 49 -2.52 -3.56 12.68
CA VAL A 49 -1.81 -2.83 13.74
C VAL A 49 -2.27 -3.36 15.10
N GLN A 50 -1.31 -3.85 15.90
CA GLN A 50 -1.51 -4.35 17.25
C GLN A 50 -1.04 -3.34 18.30
N ASN A 51 0.15 -2.76 18.09
CA ASN A 51 0.69 -1.71 18.92
C ASN A 51 0.58 -0.37 18.18
N VAL A 52 -0.48 0.38 18.50
CA VAL A 52 -0.80 1.65 17.84
C VAL A 52 0.31 2.67 18.09
N GLU A 53 0.81 2.81 19.32
CA GLU A 53 1.76 3.86 19.69
C GLU A 53 3.13 3.62 19.03
N ASN A 54 3.67 2.42 19.10
CA ASN A 54 4.94 2.11 18.44
C ASN A 54 4.84 2.24 16.91
N THR A 55 3.70 1.87 16.31
CA THR A 55 3.47 2.05 14.87
C THR A 55 3.40 3.53 14.52
N LYS A 56 2.70 4.34 15.31
CA LYS A 56 2.60 5.79 15.16
C LYS A 56 3.99 6.44 15.23
N ASN A 57 4.81 6.08 16.21
CA ASN A 57 6.17 6.61 16.34
C ASN A 57 7.02 6.27 15.10
N ALA A 58 6.90 5.06 14.54
CA ALA A 58 7.58 4.70 13.31
C ALA A 58 7.09 5.50 12.10
N VAL A 59 5.78 5.73 11.97
CA VAL A 59 5.19 6.60 10.94
C VAL A 59 5.74 8.01 11.04
N VAL A 60 5.77 8.59 12.24
CA VAL A 60 6.30 9.95 12.48
C VAL A 60 7.77 10.04 12.06
N ARG A 61 8.60 9.02 12.37
CA ARG A 61 10.01 9.02 11.94
C ARG A 61 10.16 8.99 10.43
N ILE A 62 9.37 8.18 9.72
CA ILE A 62 9.38 8.13 8.25
C ILE A 62 8.96 9.48 7.66
N VAL A 63 7.87 10.05 8.14
CA VAL A 63 7.36 11.35 7.66
C VAL A 63 8.42 12.44 7.83
N ARG A 64 9.05 12.55 9.02
CA ARG A 64 10.13 13.51 9.26
C ARG A 64 11.33 13.33 8.33
N LYS A 65 11.73 12.06 8.07
CA LYS A 65 12.83 11.78 7.13
C LYS A 65 12.47 12.24 5.70
N LEU A 66 11.23 12.00 5.28
CA LEU A 66 10.74 12.42 3.96
C LEU A 66 10.64 13.95 3.86
N GLU A 67 10.11 14.63 4.90
CA GLU A 67 10.02 16.10 4.98
C GLU A 67 11.40 16.75 4.88
N ASN A 68 12.39 16.20 5.59
CA ASN A 68 13.78 16.69 5.54
C ASN A 68 14.39 16.55 4.13
N LYS A 69 14.05 15.47 3.39
CA LYS A 69 14.55 15.23 2.04
C LYS A 69 13.86 16.11 1.00
N VAL A 70 12.56 16.31 1.09
CA VAL A 70 11.80 17.13 0.14
C VAL A 70 11.87 18.63 0.49
N LYS A 71 12.38 18.98 1.70
CA LYS A 71 12.42 20.35 2.26
C LYS A 71 11.05 21.00 2.27
N GLY A 72 10.06 20.29 2.78
CA GLY A 72 8.67 20.72 2.85
C GLY A 72 7.89 19.93 3.89
N ASP A 73 6.73 20.44 4.26
CA ASP A 73 5.81 19.80 5.21
C ASP A 73 4.84 18.86 4.48
N ILE A 74 4.73 17.61 4.92
CA ILE A 74 3.76 16.65 4.41
C ILE A 74 2.40 16.94 5.06
N THR A 75 1.46 17.43 4.28
CA THR A 75 0.11 17.80 4.75
C THR A 75 -0.89 16.67 4.58
N ASP A 76 -0.72 15.86 3.56
CA ASP A 76 -1.65 14.80 3.17
C ASP A 76 -0.89 13.54 2.77
N VAL A 77 -1.54 12.38 2.97
CA VAL A 77 -1.00 11.09 2.55
C VAL A 77 -2.07 10.19 1.95
N TYR A 78 -1.67 9.33 1.02
CA TYR A 78 -2.41 8.14 0.61
C TYR A 78 -1.85 6.94 1.37
N VAL A 79 -2.72 6.07 1.86
CA VAL A 79 -2.29 4.95 2.71
C VAL A 79 -2.78 3.64 2.15
N GLY A 80 -1.86 2.70 2.00
CA GLY A 80 -2.20 1.34 1.62
C GLY A 80 -2.95 0.63 2.76
N ILE A 81 -4.05 -0.06 2.41
CA ILE A 81 -4.75 -0.94 3.33
C ILE A 81 -4.65 -2.38 2.86
N ASN A 82 -4.17 -3.24 3.72
CA ASN A 82 -4.09 -4.68 3.57
C ASN A 82 -4.26 -5.35 4.94
N GLY A 83 -4.43 -6.67 4.98
CA GLY A 83 -4.54 -7.40 6.24
C GLY A 83 -5.49 -8.59 6.16
N ARG A 84 -5.37 -9.49 7.11
CA ARG A 84 -5.99 -10.82 7.07
C ARG A 84 -7.53 -10.85 6.97
N SER A 85 -8.22 -9.79 7.36
CA SER A 85 -9.68 -9.72 7.25
C SER A 85 -10.18 -9.13 5.93
N LEU A 86 -9.26 -8.64 5.09
CA LEU A 86 -9.58 -7.99 3.83
C LEU A 86 -9.95 -9.04 2.77
N HIS A 87 -11.16 -8.95 2.22
CA HIS A 87 -11.66 -9.85 1.18
C HIS A 87 -12.76 -9.19 0.36
N SER A 88 -13.08 -9.77 -0.80
CA SER A 88 -14.20 -9.32 -1.64
C SER A 88 -15.48 -10.07 -1.33
N VAL A 89 -16.61 -9.35 -1.39
CA VAL A 89 -17.97 -9.89 -1.26
C VAL A 89 -18.79 -9.45 -2.47
N PRO A 90 -19.34 -10.38 -3.25
CA PRO A 90 -20.22 -10.02 -4.36
C PRO A 90 -21.47 -9.32 -3.84
N THR A 91 -21.90 -8.30 -4.56
CA THR A 91 -23.10 -7.52 -4.26
C THR A 91 -23.76 -7.13 -5.57
N GLU A 92 -25.08 -7.10 -5.60
CA GLU A 92 -25.84 -6.79 -6.79
C GLU A 92 -26.89 -5.71 -6.48
N ILE A 93 -27.02 -4.74 -7.37
CA ILE A 93 -28.10 -3.74 -7.30
C ILE A 93 -28.91 -3.80 -8.57
N ASP A 94 -30.21 -3.92 -8.40
CA ASP A 94 -31.22 -3.82 -9.44
C ASP A 94 -32.03 -2.54 -9.26
N ARG A 95 -32.21 -1.76 -10.32
CA ARG A 95 -32.95 -0.49 -10.29
C ARG A 95 -33.75 -0.26 -11.56
N ASN A 96 -35.04 0.00 -11.39
CA ASN A 96 -35.87 0.49 -12.47
C ASN A 96 -35.50 1.94 -12.83
N LEU A 97 -35.43 2.21 -14.11
CA LEU A 97 -35.09 3.51 -14.69
C LEU A 97 -36.29 4.11 -15.41
N ASN A 98 -36.25 5.42 -15.60
CA ASN A 98 -37.16 6.08 -16.52
C ASN A 98 -36.69 5.80 -17.97
N ILE A 99 -37.51 5.10 -18.78
CA ILE A 99 -37.16 4.69 -20.14
C ILE A 99 -36.86 5.90 -21.06
N ALA A 100 -37.38 7.07 -20.72
CA ALA A 100 -37.18 8.30 -21.51
C ALA A 100 -35.79 8.91 -21.37
N GLU A 101 -34.98 8.46 -20.40
CA GLU A 101 -33.68 9.04 -20.08
C GLU A 101 -32.56 8.04 -20.33
N SER A 102 -31.42 8.54 -20.84
CA SER A 102 -30.21 7.74 -20.96
C SER A 102 -29.49 7.63 -19.61
N ILE A 103 -28.86 6.49 -19.39
CA ILE A 103 -28.04 6.22 -18.20
C ILE A 103 -26.85 7.17 -18.18
N THR A 104 -26.69 7.93 -17.11
CA THR A 104 -25.59 8.88 -16.91
C THR A 104 -24.48 8.28 -16.02
N LYS A 105 -23.29 8.88 -16.06
CA LYS A 105 -22.23 8.56 -15.09
C LYS A 105 -22.70 8.76 -13.65
N GLN A 106 -23.52 9.80 -13.41
CA GLN A 106 -24.07 10.09 -12.08
C GLN A 106 -25.00 8.98 -11.59
N ASN A 107 -25.84 8.41 -12.47
CA ASN A 107 -26.68 7.26 -12.12
C ASN A 107 -25.83 6.07 -11.64
N ILE A 108 -24.77 5.73 -12.38
CA ILE A 108 -23.84 4.65 -12.00
C ILE A 108 -23.17 4.94 -10.65
N GLU A 109 -22.67 6.15 -10.44
CA GLU A 109 -22.01 6.53 -9.19
C GLU A 109 -23.00 6.50 -8.00
N ASN A 110 -24.24 6.92 -8.20
CA ASN A 110 -25.27 6.84 -7.17
C ASN A 110 -25.59 5.38 -6.79
N LEU A 111 -25.67 4.46 -7.77
CA LEU A 111 -25.90 3.04 -7.54
C LEU A 111 -24.70 2.41 -6.83
N LYS A 112 -23.48 2.75 -7.24
CA LYS A 112 -22.24 2.34 -6.58
C LYS A 112 -22.20 2.77 -5.12
N ASN A 113 -22.55 4.04 -4.84
CA ASN A 113 -22.61 4.56 -3.47
C ASN A 113 -23.71 3.88 -2.64
N SER A 114 -24.82 3.51 -3.23
CA SER A 114 -25.87 2.73 -2.57
C SER A 114 -25.36 1.33 -2.21
N ALA A 115 -24.75 0.62 -3.16
CA ALA A 115 -24.14 -0.69 -2.94
C ALA A 115 -23.04 -0.65 -1.87
N PHE A 116 -22.21 0.41 -1.87
CA PHE A 116 -21.15 0.57 -0.88
C PHE A 116 -21.69 0.70 0.55
N LYS A 117 -22.82 1.39 0.71
CA LYS A 117 -23.43 1.69 2.03
C LYS A 117 -24.32 0.55 2.58
N GLU A 118 -24.60 -0.48 1.79
CA GLU A 118 -25.39 -1.62 2.31
C GLU A 118 -24.70 -2.25 3.52
N PRO A 119 -25.41 -2.45 4.63
CA PRO A 119 -24.82 -3.02 5.84
C PRO A 119 -24.30 -4.45 5.60
N ILE A 120 -23.16 -4.76 6.21
CA ILE A 120 -22.59 -6.11 6.23
C ILE A 120 -22.31 -6.48 7.69
N THR A 121 -22.82 -7.61 8.11
CA THR A 121 -22.62 -8.09 9.47
C THR A 121 -21.13 -8.32 9.77
N SER A 122 -20.63 -7.72 10.85
CA SER A 122 -19.24 -7.87 11.35
C SER A 122 -18.12 -7.31 10.48
N TYR A 123 -18.44 -6.67 9.36
CA TYR A 123 -17.47 -6.07 8.45
C TYR A 123 -17.88 -4.64 8.08
N GLU A 124 -16.91 -3.84 7.65
CA GLU A 124 -17.13 -2.53 7.05
C GLU A 124 -16.63 -2.51 5.61
N PRO A 125 -17.30 -1.78 4.72
CA PRO A 125 -16.83 -1.61 3.35
C PRO A 125 -15.59 -0.70 3.31
N ILE A 126 -14.59 -1.14 2.56
CA ILE A 126 -13.34 -0.39 2.33
C ILE A 126 -13.34 0.21 0.93
N ASP A 127 -13.75 -0.57 -0.07
CA ASP A 127 -13.85 -0.15 -1.47
C ASP A 127 -14.92 -0.95 -2.20
N ILE A 128 -15.27 -0.53 -3.43
CA ILE A 128 -16.23 -1.23 -4.27
C ILE A 128 -15.84 -1.12 -5.74
N VAL A 129 -15.80 -2.25 -6.42
CA VAL A 129 -15.41 -2.36 -7.83
C VAL A 129 -16.57 -2.91 -8.63
N PRO A 130 -17.01 -2.24 -9.70
CA PRO A 130 -18.02 -2.80 -10.61
C PRO A 130 -17.41 -3.99 -11.35
N GLN A 131 -18.22 -5.04 -11.51
CA GLN A 131 -17.85 -6.27 -12.22
C GLN A 131 -18.54 -6.36 -13.57
N THR A 132 -19.88 -6.27 -13.60
CA THR A 132 -20.68 -6.43 -14.80
C THR A 132 -21.90 -5.52 -14.74
N TYR A 133 -22.27 -4.98 -15.88
CA TYR A 133 -23.47 -4.16 -16.06
C TYR A 133 -24.46 -4.88 -16.95
N TYR A 134 -25.75 -4.81 -16.62
CA TYR A 134 -26.85 -5.27 -17.44
C TYR A 134 -27.88 -4.15 -17.62
N VAL A 135 -28.34 -3.92 -18.84
CA VAL A 135 -29.45 -3.04 -19.17
C VAL A 135 -30.52 -3.87 -19.83
N ASP A 136 -31.74 -3.91 -19.25
CA ASP A 136 -32.85 -4.78 -19.68
C ASP A 136 -32.37 -6.23 -19.87
N ASN A 137 -31.64 -6.78 -18.89
CA ASN A 137 -31.05 -8.13 -18.85
C ASN A 137 -29.99 -8.40 -19.96
N LYS A 138 -29.52 -7.39 -20.68
CA LYS A 138 -28.44 -7.54 -21.66
C LYS A 138 -27.17 -6.99 -21.09
N GLU A 139 -26.09 -7.77 -21.11
CA GLU A 139 -24.78 -7.35 -20.67
C GLU A 139 -24.26 -6.18 -21.52
N GLN A 140 -23.74 -5.15 -20.84
CA GLN A 140 -23.18 -3.94 -21.45
C GLN A 140 -21.79 -3.69 -20.91
N PRO A 141 -20.75 -3.59 -21.74
CA PRO A 141 -19.40 -3.22 -21.28
C PRO A 141 -19.36 -1.82 -20.66
N ASN A 142 -20.16 -0.90 -21.20
CA ASN A 142 -20.33 0.46 -20.70
C ASN A 142 -21.81 0.85 -20.81
N PRO A 143 -22.55 0.97 -19.70
CA PRO A 143 -23.95 1.32 -19.71
C PRO A 143 -24.23 2.82 -19.93
N VAL A 144 -23.20 3.69 -19.80
CA VAL A 144 -23.38 5.14 -19.95
C VAL A 144 -23.80 5.50 -21.38
N GLY A 145 -24.92 6.21 -21.51
CA GLY A 145 -25.55 6.56 -22.80
C GLY A 145 -26.58 5.51 -23.29
N CYS A 146 -26.67 4.33 -22.68
CA CYS A 146 -27.73 3.36 -23.00
C CYS A 146 -29.09 3.87 -22.46
N CYS A 147 -30.17 3.53 -23.14
CA CYS A 147 -31.55 3.69 -22.67
C CYS A 147 -32.10 2.31 -22.33
N GLY A 148 -32.87 2.23 -21.24
CA GLY A 148 -33.50 0.97 -20.81
C GLY A 148 -34.44 1.21 -19.63
N GLY A 149 -35.34 0.25 -19.39
CA GLY A 149 -36.27 0.28 -18.27
C GLY A 149 -35.67 -0.21 -16.94
N ASN A 150 -34.54 -0.91 -17.00
CA ASN A 150 -33.89 -1.49 -15.83
C ASN A 150 -32.38 -1.48 -15.99
N ILE A 151 -31.68 -1.22 -14.90
CA ILE A 151 -30.24 -1.44 -14.79
C ILE A 151 -29.94 -2.36 -13.61
N ASN A 152 -29.15 -3.39 -13.88
CA ASN A 152 -28.59 -4.28 -12.87
C ASN A 152 -27.07 -4.18 -12.92
N ILE A 153 -26.43 -3.99 -11.74
CA ILE A 153 -24.98 -3.90 -11.64
C ILE A 153 -24.49 -4.89 -10.60
N LYS A 154 -23.59 -5.77 -11.02
CA LYS A 154 -22.83 -6.65 -10.12
C LYS A 154 -21.55 -5.94 -9.70
N PHE A 155 -21.28 -5.94 -8.39
CA PHE A 155 -20.11 -5.36 -7.78
C PHE A 155 -19.37 -6.40 -6.96
N ASN A 156 -18.06 -6.20 -6.80
CA ASN A 156 -17.28 -6.76 -5.71
C ASN A 156 -17.03 -5.67 -4.67
N ARG A 157 -17.60 -5.81 -3.47
CA ARG A 157 -17.26 -4.95 -2.32
C ARG A 157 -16.06 -5.52 -1.61
N ILE A 158 -15.06 -4.69 -1.39
CA ILE A 158 -13.92 -5.02 -0.55
C ILE A 158 -14.28 -4.65 0.88
N VAL A 159 -14.22 -5.63 1.77
CA VAL A 159 -14.63 -5.47 3.16
C VAL A 159 -13.55 -5.92 4.11
N ALA A 160 -13.54 -5.37 5.32
CA ALA A 160 -12.62 -5.76 6.38
C ALA A 160 -13.30 -5.67 7.76
N LYS A 161 -12.70 -6.28 8.78
CA LYS A 161 -13.12 -6.02 10.17
C LYS A 161 -12.86 -4.55 10.51
N PRO A 162 -13.78 -3.87 11.23
CA PRO A 162 -13.63 -2.44 11.56
C PRO A 162 -12.33 -2.10 12.26
N THR A 163 -11.81 -3.01 13.09
CA THR A 163 -10.54 -2.83 13.78
C THR A 163 -9.34 -2.70 12.85
N LEU A 164 -9.39 -3.22 11.62
CA LEU A 164 -8.29 -3.11 10.66
C LEU A 164 -8.04 -1.64 10.32
N LYS A 165 -9.07 -0.94 9.85
CA LYS A 165 -8.99 0.46 9.45
C LYS A 165 -8.84 1.38 10.65
N LEU A 166 -9.62 1.17 11.72
CA LEU A 166 -9.58 1.99 12.93
C LEU A 166 -8.19 2.05 13.57
N ASN A 167 -7.51 0.88 13.73
CA ASN A 167 -6.18 0.87 14.31
C ASN A 167 -5.14 1.50 13.36
N LEU A 168 -5.34 1.35 12.05
CA LEU A 168 -4.50 2.02 11.05
C LEU A 168 -4.65 3.54 11.14
N GLU A 169 -5.88 4.06 11.21
CA GLU A 169 -6.16 5.49 11.42
C GLU A 169 -5.52 6.04 12.71
N ARG A 170 -5.63 5.29 13.81
CA ARG A 170 -4.99 5.68 15.07
C ARG A 170 -3.47 5.74 14.97
N ALA A 171 -2.86 4.78 14.26
CA ALA A 171 -1.41 4.75 14.07
C ALA A 171 -0.90 5.87 13.14
N LEU A 172 -1.74 6.42 12.28
CA LEU A 172 -1.40 7.57 11.44
C LEU A 172 -1.46 8.90 12.21
N GLY A 173 -2.15 8.92 13.36
CA GLY A 173 -2.18 10.06 14.27
C GLY A 173 -2.77 11.33 13.65
N ALA A 174 -1.96 12.38 13.56
CA ALA A 174 -2.40 13.68 13.04
C ALA A 174 -2.26 13.83 11.50
N LEU A 175 -1.72 12.82 10.81
CA LEU A 175 -1.62 12.86 9.36
C LEU A 175 -3.00 12.84 8.72
N ARG A 176 -3.25 13.77 7.81
CA ARG A 176 -4.50 13.78 7.05
C ARG A 176 -4.43 12.75 5.93
N VAL A 177 -5.24 11.70 6.05
CA VAL A 177 -5.37 10.68 5.01
C VAL A 177 -6.33 11.16 3.94
N LYS A 178 -5.85 11.39 2.72
CA LYS A 178 -6.71 11.70 1.56
C LYS A 178 -7.58 10.53 1.17
N LYS A 179 -6.97 9.35 1.11
CA LYS A 179 -7.70 8.10 0.80
C LYS A 179 -6.92 6.89 1.28
N PHE A 180 -7.64 5.89 1.80
CA PHE A 180 -7.14 4.53 1.93
C PHE A 180 -7.28 3.83 0.58
N LEU A 181 -6.21 3.19 0.12
CA LEU A 181 -6.16 2.45 -1.14
C LEU A 181 -5.94 0.97 -0.84
N VAL A 182 -6.77 0.12 -1.38
CA VAL A 182 -6.56 -1.33 -1.27
C VAL A 182 -5.30 -1.70 -2.06
N THR A 183 -4.23 -2.06 -1.35
CA THR A 183 -2.89 -2.24 -1.93
C THR A 183 -2.89 -3.24 -3.09
N SER A 184 -3.59 -4.37 -2.96
CA SER A 184 -3.66 -5.39 -4.01
C SER A 184 -4.42 -4.93 -5.25
N LEU A 185 -5.44 -4.06 -5.11
CA LEU A 185 -6.12 -3.46 -6.26
C LEU A 185 -5.22 -2.45 -6.97
N ALA A 186 -4.54 -1.59 -6.21
CA ALA A 186 -3.58 -0.65 -6.78
C ALA A 186 -2.48 -1.38 -7.56
N MET A 187 -1.94 -2.48 -7.02
CA MET A 187 -0.98 -3.32 -7.74
C MET A 187 -1.58 -3.95 -9.00
N GLY A 188 -2.81 -4.48 -8.91
CA GLY A 188 -3.50 -5.09 -10.05
C GLY A 188 -3.68 -4.12 -11.22
N GLU A 189 -3.96 -2.85 -10.93
CA GLU A 189 -4.08 -1.81 -11.96
C GLU A 189 -2.70 -1.38 -12.51
N ALA A 190 -1.69 -1.30 -11.67
CA ALA A 190 -0.39 -0.74 -12.02
C ALA A 190 0.57 -1.71 -12.72
N ILE A 191 0.52 -3.01 -12.40
CA ILE A 191 1.53 -3.99 -12.86
C ILE A 191 0.99 -5.12 -13.74
N LEU A 192 -0.34 -5.29 -13.82
CA LEU A 192 -0.97 -6.24 -14.73
C LEU A 192 -1.31 -5.54 -16.03
N THR A 193 -1.08 -6.21 -17.16
CA THR A 193 -1.53 -5.71 -18.46
C THR A 193 -3.05 -5.80 -18.58
N GLU A 194 -3.65 -5.02 -19.46
CA GLU A 194 -5.08 -5.09 -19.74
C GLU A 194 -5.46 -6.49 -20.30
N GLU A 195 -4.58 -7.07 -21.11
CA GLU A 195 -4.74 -8.41 -21.65
C GLU A 195 -4.77 -9.47 -20.52
N GLU A 196 -3.82 -9.42 -19.58
CA GLU A 196 -3.80 -10.32 -18.42
C GLU A 196 -5.08 -10.22 -17.60
N ARG A 197 -5.56 -9.00 -17.30
CA ARG A 197 -6.80 -8.80 -16.56
C ARG A 197 -8.02 -9.31 -17.32
N THR A 198 -8.02 -9.19 -18.63
CA THR A 198 -9.14 -9.64 -19.50
C THR A 198 -9.17 -11.15 -19.63
N LEU A 199 -8.04 -11.78 -19.93
CA LEU A 199 -7.95 -13.23 -20.13
C LEU A 199 -8.08 -14.04 -18.83
N GLY A 200 -7.80 -13.40 -17.71
CA GLY A 200 -7.80 -14.00 -16.39
C GLY A 200 -6.39 -14.15 -15.82
N CYS A 201 -6.15 -13.46 -14.70
CA CYS A 201 -4.89 -13.59 -13.97
C CYS A 201 -5.09 -13.55 -12.46
N MET A 202 -4.15 -14.16 -11.76
CA MET A 202 -4.09 -14.17 -10.31
C MET A 202 -2.84 -13.39 -9.86
N LEU A 203 -3.06 -12.26 -9.17
CA LEU A 203 -2.00 -11.55 -8.46
C LEU A 203 -1.87 -12.12 -7.06
N VAL A 204 -0.66 -12.54 -6.69
CA VAL A 204 -0.35 -13.14 -5.38
C VAL A 204 0.71 -12.26 -4.69
N ASP A 205 0.27 -11.48 -3.71
CA ASP A 205 1.15 -10.66 -2.87
C ASP A 205 1.55 -11.45 -1.62
N MET A 206 2.76 -12.01 -1.65
CA MET A 206 3.32 -12.79 -0.56
C MET A 206 4.14 -11.90 0.37
N GLY A 207 3.50 -11.41 1.42
CA GLY A 207 4.12 -10.61 2.47
C GLY A 207 4.85 -11.44 3.53
N ALA A 208 5.17 -10.78 4.65
CA ALA A 208 5.82 -11.47 5.77
C ALA A 208 4.86 -12.41 6.52
N GLU A 209 3.62 -11.99 6.79
CA GLU A 209 2.65 -12.76 7.57
C GLU A 209 1.33 -13.02 6.83
N THR A 210 1.14 -12.42 5.65
CA THR A 210 -0.06 -12.58 4.83
C THR A 210 0.30 -12.85 3.38
N THR A 211 -0.59 -13.56 2.69
CA THR A 211 -0.59 -13.70 1.24
C THR A 211 -1.95 -13.26 0.73
N THR A 212 -2.00 -12.16 -0.02
CA THR A 212 -3.24 -11.68 -0.62
C THR A 212 -3.33 -12.20 -2.05
N VAL A 213 -4.43 -12.87 -2.33
CA VAL A 213 -4.77 -13.40 -3.66
C VAL A 213 -5.84 -12.50 -4.25
N THR A 214 -5.59 -11.98 -5.45
CA THR A 214 -6.53 -11.12 -6.19
C THR A 214 -6.67 -11.66 -7.60
N ILE A 215 -7.88 -12.06 -7.99
CA ILE A 215 -8.14 -12.64 -9.29
C ILE A 215 -8.91 -11.62 -10.14
N PHE A 216 -8.37 -11.34 -11.32
CA PHE A 216 -8.99 -10.50 -12.34
C PHE A 216 -9.44 -11.38 -13.51
N LYS A 217 -10.60 -11.06 -14.06
CA LYS A 217 -11.13 -11.66 -15.28
C LYS A 217 -12.09 -10.68 -15.97
N ASN A 218 -12.16 -10.69 -17.27
CA ASN A 218 -12.95 -9.76 -18.08
C ASN A 218 -12.61 -8.28 -17.77
N GLY A 219 -11.32 -7.99 -17.49
CA GLY A 219 -10.83 -6.66 -17.18
C GLY A 219 -11.11 -6.14 -15.77
N THR A 220 -11.87 -6.88 -14.94
CA THR A 220 -12.33 -6.43 -13.63
C THR A 220 -11.92 -7.38 -12.50
N LEU A 221 -12.05 -6.91 -11.25
CA LEU A 221 -11.88 -7.76 -10.08
C LEU A 221 -12.97 -8.84 -10.04
N ASN A 222 -12.56 -10.10 -10.01
CA ASN A 222 -13.46 -11.23 -9.79
C ASN A 222 -13.49 -11.67 -8.33
N TYR A 223 -12.32 -11.76 -7.68
CA TYR A 223 -12.19 -12.29 -6.33
C TYR A 223 -10.97 -11.71 -5.62
N MET A 224 -11.07 -11.52 -4.30
CA MET A 224 -9.95 -11.17 -3.46
C MET A 224 -10.08 -11.80 -2.07
N ALA A 225 -8.99 -12.38 -1.56
CA ALA A 225 -8.89 -12.85 -0.19
C ALA A 225 -7.47 -12.73 0.35
N THR A 226 -7.34 -12.49 1.66
CA THR A 226 -6.06 -12.44 2.36
C THR A 226 -5.90 -13.63 3.28
N LEU A 227 -4.92 -14.47 2.98
CA LEU A 227 -4.55 -15.67 3.72
C LEU A 227 -3.56 -15.35 4.84
N PRO A 228 -3.66 -15.96 6.02
CA PRO A 228 -2.77 -15.71 7.17
C PRO A 228 -1.47 -16.51 7.06
N PHE A 229 -0.86 -16.54 5.89
CA PHE A 229 0.41 -17.20 5.59
C PHE A 229 1.36 -16.23 4.91
N GLY A 230 2.65 -16.33 5.21
CA GLY A 230 3.67 -15.51 4.56
C GLY A 230 5.07 -16.03 4.85
N GLY A 231 6.08 -15.24 4.48
CA GLY A 231 7.49 -15.62 4.63
C GLY A 231 7.92 -15.89 6.06
N ARG A 232 7.23 -15.29 7.05
CA ARG A 232 7.52 -15.53 8.47
C ARG A 232 7.07 -16.92 8.96
N ASN A 233 6.11 -17.54 8.28
CA ASN A 233 5.74 -18.93 8.58
C ASN A 233 6.91 -19.88 8.27
N LEU A 234 7.62 -19.69 7.13
CA LEU A 234 8.83 -20.45 6.82
C LEU A 234 9.90 -20.24 7.91
N THR A 235 10.12 -18.99 8.33
CA THR A 235 11.09 -18.67 9.38
C THR A 235 10.72 -19.35 10.71
N ARG A 236 9.45 -19.32 11.11
CA ARG A 236 8.96 -19.97 12.35
C ARG A 236 9.11 -21.50 12.30
N ASP A 237 8.88 -22.12 11.15
CA ASP A 237 9.08 -23.56 11.01
C ASP A 237 10.56 -23.92 11.16
N LEU A 238 11.47 -23.10 10.63
CA LEU A 238 12.91 -23.25 10.82
C LEU A 238 13.31 -23.05 12.29
N VAL A 239 12.75 -22.04 12.98
CA VAL A 239 12.97 -21.80 14.41
C VAL A 239 12.60 -23.03 15.22
N ASN A 240 11.39 -23.54 15.01
CA ASN A 240 10.85 -24.67 15.78
C ASN A 240 11.55 -25.99 15.43
N GLY A 241 11.75 -26.26 14.14
CA GLY A 241 12.30 -27.51 13.66
C GLY A 241 13.80 -27.65 13.90
N LEU A 242 14.54 -26.53 13.87
CA LEU A 242 15.99 -26.51 14.03
C LEU A 242 16.45 -25.95 15.38
N GLN A 243 15.49 -25.59 16.26
CA GLN A 243 15.71 -25.04 17.60
C GLN A 243 16.69 -23.85 17.61
N ASN A 244 16.50 -22.90 16.70
CA ASN A 244 17.33 -21.74 16.53
C ASN A 244 16.58 -20.43 16.78
N THR A 245 17.32 -19.30 16.81
CA THR A 245 16.72 -17.97 16.91
C THR A 245 16.05 -17.55 15.60
N GLU A 246 15.06 -16.65 15.66
CA GLU A 246 14.36 -16.12 14.49
C GLU A 246 15.33 -15.43 13.50
N GLU A 247 16.34 -14.73 14.03
CA GLU A 247 17.36 -14.05 13.21
C GLU A 247 18.21 -15.03 12.39
N LYS A 248 18.72 -16.10 13.03
CA LYS A 248 19.47 -17.15 12.33
C LYS A 248 18.61 -17.88 11.31
N ALA A 249 17.38 -18.24 11.69
CA ALA A 249 16.44 -18.91 10.78
C ALA A 249 16.13 -18.04 9.54
N GLU A 250 15.95 -16.72 9.74
CA GLU A 250 15.73 -15.77 8.63
C GLU A 250 16.97 -15.67 7.72
N THR A 251 18.16 -15.65 8.32
CA THR A 251 19.45 -15.64 7.58
C THR A 251 19.60 -16.91 6.76
N VAL A 252 19.33 -18.08 7.35
CA VAL A 252 19.38 -19.39 6.65
C VAL A 252 18.40 -19.39 5.48
N LYS A 253 17.14 -19.02 5.71
CA LYS A 253 16.10 -18.96 4.67
C LYS A 253 16.51 -18.09 3.47
N LYS A 254 17.15 -16.95 3.71
CA LYS A 254 17.59 -16.02 2.65
C LYS A 254 18.83 -16.48 1.90
N ASN A 255 19.73 -17.17 2.56
CA ASN A 255 21.05 -17.50 2.03
C ASN A 255 21.13 -18.89 1.37
N ILE A 256 20.14 -19.76 1.55
CA ILE A 256 20.10 -21.04 0.82
C ILE A 256 20.02 -20.74 -0.69
N ALA A 257 20.93 -21.33 -1.46
CA ALA A 257 21.01 -21.10 -2.89
C ALA A 257 19.82 -21.72 -3.64
N GLU A 258 19.42 -22.93 -3.25
CA GLU A 258 18.32 -23.70 -3.85
C GLU A 258 17.36 -24.20 -2.77
N PRO A 259 16.55 -23.30 -2.16
CA PRO A 259 15.74 -23.64 -0.98
C PRO A 259 14.57 -24.60 -1.27
N LEU A 260 14.29 -24.89 -2.55
CA LEU A 260 13.22 -25.79 -2.99
C LEU A 260 13.77 -27.02 -3.73
N ASN A 261 15.08 -27.27 -3.68
CA ASN A 261 15.71 -28.45 -4.28
C ASN A 261 16.19 -29.42 -3.18
N ILE A 262 15.50 -30.55 -3.02
CA ILE A 262 15.84 -31.58 -2.02
C ILE A 262 17.18 -32.27 -2.31
N GLU A 263 17.62 -32.25 -3.57
CA GLU A 263 18.89 -32.83 -4.02
C GLU A 263 20.07 -31.84 -3.90
N ALA A 264 19.81 -30.60 -3.44
CA ALA A 264 20.86 -29.59 -3.26
C ALA A 264 21.97 -30.09 -2.31
N THR A 265 23.21 -29.68 -2.59
CA THR A 265 24.36 -29.97 -1.73
C THR A 265 24.14 -29.38 -0.34
N ASP A 266 24.40 -30.16 0.69
CA ASP A 266 24.32 -29.71 2.07
C ASP A 266 25.45 -28.72 2.38
N LEU A 267 25.08 -27.52 2.82
CA LEU A 267 26.00 -26.47 3.22
C LEU A 267 25.64 -26.00 4.64
N LEU A 268 26.64 -25.64 5.42
CA LEU A 268 26.43 -25.01 6.72
C LEU A 268 26.27 -23.51 6.55
N ILE A 269 25.13 -22.99 6.98
CA ILE A 269 24.80 -21.54 7.01
C ILE A 269 24.55 -21.18 8.47
N ASP A 270 25.39 -20.35 9.06
CA ASP A 270 25.36 -20.02 10.50
C ASP A 270 25.32 -21.26 11.41
N GLY A 271 26.02 -22.33 11.01
CA GLY A 271 26.05 -23.59 11.74
C GLY A 271 24.84 -24.49 11.54
N ILE A 272 23.93 -24.15 10.66
CA ILE A 272 22.72 -24.92 10.33
C ILE A 272 22.88 -25.61 8.98
N SER A 273 22.59 -26.92 8.92
CA SER A 273 22.53 -27.67 7.68
C SER A 273 21.43 -27.12 6.74
N SER A 274 21.85 -26.72 5.55
CA SER A 274 20.89 -26.24 4.53
C SER A 274 19.89 -27.32 4.13
N LYS A 275 20.34 -28.59 4.08
CA LYS A 275 19.50 -29.76 3.74
C LYS A 275 18.39 -29.97 4.78
N SER A 276 18.70 -29.81 6.07
CA SER A 276 17.70 -29.87 7.13
C SER A 276 16.66 -28.73 7.00
N ALA A 277 17.12 -27.53 6.68
CA ALA A 277 16.24 -26.37 6.47
C ALA A 277 15.33 -26.51 5.24
N ILE A 278 15.85 -27.08 4.14
CA ILE A 278 15.12 -27.24 2.87
C ILE A 278 13.82 -28.04 3.07
N ASN A 279 13.81 -29.11 3.87
CA ASN A 279 12.60 -29.89 4.11
C ASN A 279 11.46 -29.06 4.71
N TYR A 280 11.75 -28.19 5.68
CA TYR A 280 10.76 -27.30 6.28
C TYR A 280 10.27 -26.25 5.26
N ILE A 281 11.20 -25.69 4.48
CA ILE A 281 10.87 -24.69 3.44
C ILE A 281 9.95 -25.29 2.38
N ILE A 282 10.28 -26.49 1.85
CA ILE A 282 9.47 -27.19 0.85
C ILE A 282 8.06 -27.46 1.40
N SER A 283 7.97 -28.02 2.62
CA SER A 283 6.68 -28.37 3.22
C SER A 283 5.77 -27.15 3.36
N ARG A 284 6.28 -26.04 3.92
CA ARG A 284 5.52 -24.81 4.07
C ARG A 284 5.17 -24.15 2.74
N THR A 285 6.11 -24.12 1.81
CA THR A 285 5.87 -23.55 0.47
C THR A 285 4.77 -24.33 -0.25
N SER A 286 4.79 -25.66 -0.16
CA SER A 286 3.74 -26.53 -0.73
C SER A 286 2.37 -26.23 -0.15
N GLU A 287 2.27 -26.05 1.17
CA GLU A 287 1.03 -25.68 1.84
C GLU A 287 0.52 -24.31 1.36
N ILE A 288 1.40 -23.31 1.28
CA ILE A 288 1.03 -21.96 0.81
C ILE A 288 0.51 -22.02 -0.63
N ILE A 289 1.23 -22.68 -1.55
CA ILE A 289 0.81 -22.80 -2.95
C ILE A 289 -0.53 -23.52 -3.07
N THR A 290 -0.73 -24.60 -2.30
CA THR A 290 -1.99 -25.34 -2.29
C THR A 290 -3.17 -24.44 -1.85
N ASN A 291 -2.97 -23.65 -0.79
CA ASN A 291 -4.01 -22.74 -0.31
C ASN A 291 -4.26 -21.56 -1.27
N VAL A 292 -3.22 -21.06 -1.94
CA VAL A 292 -3.36 -20.05 -3.00
C VAL A 292 -4.15 -20.62 -4.17
N ASN A 293 -3.82 -21.84 -4.63
CA ASN A 293 -4.51 -22.47 -5.75
C ASN A 293 -6.01 -22.72 -5.45
N LYS A 294 -6.36 -23.09 -4.21
CA LYS A 294 -7.76 -23.25 -3.78
C LYS A 294 -8.59 -21.98 -3.90
N GLN A 295 -7.96 -20.79 -3.97
CA GLN A 295 -8.70 -19.54 -4.13
C GLN A 295 -9.38 -19.44 -5.50
N ILE A 296 -8.94 -20.20 -6.51
CA ILE A 296 -9.62 -20.32 -7.82
C ILE A 296 -11.01 -20.93 -7.63
N GLU A 297 -11.12 -22.00 -6.83
CA GLU A 297 -12.38 -22.66 -6.52
C GLU A 297 -13.31 -21.73 -5.72
N TYR A 298 -12.78 -21.02 -4.72
CA TYR A 298 -13.57 -20.04 -3.94
C TYR A 298 -14.02 -18.84 -4.77
N ALA A 299 -13.32 -18.52 -5.83
CA ALA A 299 -13.72 -17.54 -6.84
C ALA A 299 -14.78 -18.06 -7.80
N HIS A 300 -15.24 -19.31 -7.65
CA HIS A 300 -16.13 -20.02 -8.57
C HIS A 300 -15.60 -20.08 -10.02
N LEU A 301 -14.27 -20.20 -10.14
CA LEU A 301 -13.56 -20.32 -11.41
C LEU A 301 -12.95 -21.71 -11.59
N GLN A 302 -12.66 -22.05 -12.84
CA GLN A 302 -11.86 -23.23 -13.19
C GLN A 302 -10.37 -22.82 -13.28
N PRO A 303 -9.42 -23.73 -13.08
CA PRO A 303 -7.99 -23.45 -13.32
C PRO A 303 -7.69 -22.88 -14.71
N SER A 304 -8.45 -23.30 -15.73
CA SER A 304 -8.36 -22.79 -17.10
C SER A 304 -8.78 -21.34 -17.25
N ASP A 305 -9.50 -20.76 -16.29
CA ASP A 305 -9.91 -19.36 -16.27
C ASP A 305 -8.78 -18.40 -15.83
N VAL A 306 -7.70 -18.94 -15.25
CA VAL A 306 -6.53 -18.18 -14.83
C VAL A 306 -5.36 -18.53 -15.74
N LYS A 307 -4.95 -17.62 -16.61
CA LYS A 307 -3.87 -17.83 -17.58
C LYS A 307 -2.48 -17.54 -17.02
N THR A 308 -2.41 -16.61 -16.07
CA THR A 308 -1.13 -16.14 -15.51
C THR A 308 -1.23 -15.94 -14.01
N ILE A 309 -0.21 -16.37 -13.28
CA ILE A 309 0.03 -16.00 -11.88
C ILE A 309 1.14 -14.96 -11.84
N VAL A 310 0.90 -13.85 -11.13
CA VAL A 310 1.90 -12.79 -10.94
C VAL A 310 2.26 -12.73 -9.47
N LEU A 311 3.53 -13.01 -9.15
CA LEU A 311 4.04 -13.03 -7.79
C LEU A 311 4.67 -11.69 -7.42
N VAL A 312 4.28 -11.15 -6.28
CA VAL A 312 4.86 -9.93 -5.69
C VAL A 312 5.06 -10.11 -4.18
N GLY A 313 5.70 -9.15 -3.54
CA GLY A 313 5.95 -9.16 -2.10
C GLY A 313 7.29 -9.76 -1.71
N GLY A 314 7.66 -9.55 -0.44
CA GLY A 314 8.97 -9.95 0.07
C GLY A 314 9.22 -11.46 0.07
N ALA A 315 8.20 -12.26 0.40
CA ALA A 315 8.31 -13.72 0.42
C ALA A 315 8.31 -14.35 -0.98
N ALA A 316 7.77 -13.65 -1.99
CA ALA A 316 7.82 -14.10 -3.37
C ALA A 316 9.26 -14.16 -3.93
N LYS A 317 10.22 -13.49 -3.27
CA LYS A 317 11.65 -13.49 -3.63
C LYS A 317 12.37 -14.78 -3.25
N LEU A 318 11.71 -15.75 -2.59
CA LEU A 318 12.31 -17.06 -2.30
C LEU A 318 12.76 -17.70 -3.63
N LYS A 319 14.03 -18.06 -3.68
CA LYS A 319 14.63 -18.64 -4.90
C LYS A 319 13.88 -19.91 -5.31
N GLY A 320 13.61 -20.08 -6.60
CA GLY A 320 12.86 -21.22 -7.12
C GLY A 320 11.34 -21.11 -6.99
N LEU A 321 10.80 -20.21 -6.17
CA LEU A 321 9.36 -20.14 -5.88
C LEU A 321 8.49 -19.96 -7.14
N LYS A 322 8.94 -19.10 -8.08
CA LYS A 322 8.24 -18.91 -9.36
C LYS A 322 8.10 -20.22 -10.14
N ALA A 323 9.17 -21.01 -10.21
CA ALA A 323 9.16 -22.31 -10.89
C ALA A 323 8.26 -23.30 -10.17
N GLU A 324 8.28 -23.33 -8.84
CA GLU A 324 7.45 -24.20 -8.01
C GLU A 324 5.95 -23.88 -8.16
N PHE A 325 5.58 -22.58 -8.22
CA PHE A 325 4.21 -22.17 -8.53
C PHE A 325 3.78 -22.70 -9.89
N LYS A 326 4.57 -22.47 -10.95
CA LYS A 326 4.28 -22.97 -12.30
C LYS A 326 4.14 -24.49 -12.33
N GLU A 327 5.04 -25.21 -11.67
CA GLU A 327 5.03 -26.67 -11.66
C GLU A 327 3.79 -27.23 -10.97
N ARG A 328 3.43 -26.70 -9.79
CA ARG A 328 2.30 -27.22 -9.00
C ARG A 328 0.92 -26.79 -9.51
N THR A 329 0.82 -25.57 -10.00
CA THR A 329 -0.47 -25.03 -10.49
C THR A 329 -0.71 -25.34 -11.95
N LYS A 330 0.34 -25.64 -12.73
CA LYS A 330 0.34 -25.75 -14.20
C LYS A 330 -0.10 -24.45 -14.89
N ILE A 331 -0.02 -23.32 -14.20
CA ILE A 331 -0.34 -21.99 -14.71
C ILE A 331 0.96 -21.21 -14.94
N GLU A 332 1.04 -20.48 -16.04
CA GLU A 332 2.20 -19.61 -16.31
C GLU A 332 2.40 -18.62 -15.18
N THR A 333 3.64 -18.51 -14.71
CA THR A 333 3.96 -17.70 -13.53
C THR A 333 5.10 -16.72 -13.83
N ARG A 334 4.90 -15.44 -13.49
CA ARG A 334 5.91 -14.39 -13.60
C ARG A 334 6.06 -13.61 -12.30
N MET A 335 7.19 -12.92 -12.16
CA MET A 335 7.35 -11.92 -11.10
C MET A 335 6.69 -10.61 -11.52
N GLY A 336 6.11 -9.91 -10.55
CA GLY A 336 5.67 -8.54 -10.76
C GLY A 336 6.85 -7.59 -10.90
N THR A 337 6.65 -6.51 -11.63
CA THR A 337 7.63 -5.47 -11.89
C THR A 337 7.15 -4.13 -11.37
N THR A 338 8.05 -3.16 -11.22
CA THR A 338 7.68 -1.78 -10.94
C THR A 338 6.72 -1.26 -12.02
N PRO A 339 5.67 -0.49 -11.65
CA PRO A 339 4.79 0.13 -12.62
C PRO A 339 5.56 0.93 -13.68
N SER A 340 5.18 0.79 -14.94
CA SER A 340 5.85 1.47 -16.07
C SER A 340 5.68 2.99 -16.05
N SER A 341 4.64 3.49 -15.34
CA SER A 341 4.38 4.91 -15.11
C SER A 341 5.38 5.57 -14.14
N ILE A 342 6.10 4.76 -13.35
CA ILE A 342 7.01 5.24 -12.32
C ILE A 342 8.45 5.30 -12.84
N ASN A 343 9.01 6.50 -12.83
CA ASN A 343 10.44 6.74 -13.08
C ASN A 343 11.15 6.92 -11.72
N ILE A 344 12.13 6.07 -11.42
CA ILE A 344 12.92 6.14 -10.19
C ILE A 344 14.21 6.87 -10.50
N LEU A 345 14.35 8.10 -10.02
CA LEU A 345 15.51 8.96 -10.27
C LEU A 345 16.65 8.70 -9.30
N ASN A 346 16.33 8.27 -8.09
CA ASN A 346 17.36 7.93 -7.09
C ASN A 346 17.83 6.48 -7.27
N HIS A 347 19.08 6.29 -7.68
CA HIS A 347 19.70 4.99 -7.93
C HIS A 347 19.85 4.10 -6.67
N GLU A 348 19.75 4.66 -5.46
CA GLU A 348 19.77 3.91 -4.20
C GLU A 348 18.45 3.17 -3.96
N ILE A 349 17.37 3.58 -4.63
CA ILE A 349 16.06 2.95 -4.49
C ILE A 349 15.99 1.70 -5.37
N ASN A 350 15.88 0.54 -4.73
CA ASN A 350 15.71 -0.71 -5.45
C ASN A 350 14.29 -0.84 -6.00
N LYS A 351 14.16 -0.69 -7.31
CA LYS A 351 12.88 -0.74 -8.02
C LYS A 351 12.08 -2.04 -7.85
N PHE A 352 12.74 -3.15 -7.51
CA PHE A 352 12.08 -4.45 -7.35
C PHE A 352 11.60 -4.73 -5.91
N GLU A 353 11.87 -3.83 -4.96
CA GLU A 353 11.59 -4.07 -3.54
C GLU A 353 10.33 -3.39 -3.01
N HIS A 354 9.85 -2.36 -3.69
CA HIS A 354 8.81 -1.48 -3.17
C HIS A 354 7.61 -1.35 -4.11
N ILE A 355 7.28 -2.45 -4.82
CA ILE A 355 6.18 -2.48 -5.81
C ILE A 355 4.87 -2.00 -5.18
N GLN A 356 4.58 -2.36 -3.92
CA GLN A 356 3.37 -1.96 -3.21
C GLN A 356 3.25 -0.43 -3.13
N VAL A 357 4.26 0.25 -2.57
CA VAL A 357 4.21 1.71 -2.41
C VAL A 357 4.24 2.44 -3.76
N PHE A 358 4.95 1.90 -4.75
CA PHE A 358 4.94 2.47 -6.12
C PHE A 358 3.56 2.35 -6.76
N SER A 359 2.89 1.21 -6.60
CA SER A 359 1.51 1.04 -7.09
C SER A 359 0.52 1.96 -6.37
N LEU A 360 0.74 2.23 -5.08
CA LEU A 360 -0.05 3.21 -4.34
C LEU A 360 0.16 4.64 -4.88
N LEU A 361 1.41 5.02 -5.20
CA LEU A 361 1.71 6.31 -5.82
C LEU A 361 1.07 6.45 -7.21
N ASP A 362 1.14 5.41 -8.03
CA ASP A 362 0.51 5.37 -9.36
C ASP A 362 -1.02 5.54 -9.25
N LYS A 363 -1.65 4.77 -8.36
CA LYS A 363 -3.09 4.88 -8.10
C LYS A 363 -3.46 6.26 -7.55
N ALA A 364 -2.68 6.80 -6.62
CA ALA A 364 -2.90 8.13 -6.08
C ALA A 364 -2.81 9.21 -7.16
N ALA A 365 -1.85 9.08 -8.08
CA ALA A 365 -1.68 10.00 -9.20
C ALA A 365 -2.85 10.01 -10.19
N SER A 366 -3.55 8.87 -10.32
CA SER A 366 -4.74 8.78 -11.18
C SER A 366 -6.00 9.43 -10.59
N ILE A 367 -6.02 9.66 -9.27
CA ILE A 367 -7.20 10.16 -8.54
C ILE A 367 -6.99 11.52 -7.87
N ILE A 368 -5.75 12.02 -7.82
CA ILE A 368 -5.47 13.34 -7.22
C ILE A 368 -6.07 14.45 -8.10
N ALA A 369 -6.77 15.38 -7.46
CA ALA A 369 -7.33 16.51 -8.19
C ALA A 369 -6.23 17.42 -8.73
N ASP A 370 -6.48 18.02 -9.90
CA ASP A 370 -5.57 18.97 -10.52
C ASP A 370 -5.25 20.13 -9.56
N GLY A 371 -3.98 20.52 -9.50
CA GLY A 371 -3.49 21.57 -8.60
C GLY A 371 -3.41 21.17 -7.11
N SER A 372 -3.86 19.96 -6.74
CA SER A 372 -3.72 19.44 -5.37
C SER A 372 -2.32 18.87 -5.15
N THR A 373 -1.74 19.05 -3.97
CA THR A 373 -0.45 18.50 -3.57
C THR A 373 -0.51 17.90 -2.17
N CYS A 374 0.36 16.95 -1.88
CA CYS A 374 0.52 16.37 -0.54
C CYS A 374 1.63 17.04 0.27
N VAL A 375 2.44 17.89 -0.36
CA VAL A 375 3.59 18.55 0.27
C VAL A 375 3.51 20.05 0.07
N THR A 376 3.77 20.81 1.11
CA THR A 376 3.98 22.25 1.05
C THR A 376 5.47 22.52 1.16
N LEU A 377 6.10 22.94 0.07
CA LEU A 377 7.54 23.25 0.06
C LEU A 377 7.84 24.48 0.90
N HIS A 378 8.96 24.47 1.61
CA HIS A 378 9.47 25.64 2.31
C HIS A 378 10.00 26.64 1.28
N SER A 379 9.51 27.89 1.31
CA SER A 379 10.07 28.97 0.50
C SER A 379 11.47 29.30 1.00
N PHE A 380 12.49 29.17 0.15
CA PHE A 380 13.79 29.78 0.42
C PHE A 380 13.63 31.29 0.29
N THR A 381 13.45 32.00 1.41
CA THR A 381 13.80 33.40 1.45
C THR A 381 15.32 33.44 1.53
N ASP A 382 15.97 33.78 0.42
CA ASP A 382 17.38 34.16 0.45
C ASP A 382 17.52 35.27 1.48
N ASN A 383 18.03 34.95 2.66
CA ASN A 383 18.59 35.93 3.56
C ASN A 383 19.89 36.43 2.90
N VAL A 384 19.76 37.34 1.95
CA VAL A 384 20.82 38.22 1.56
C VAL A 384 21.08 39.08 2.82
N GLY A 385 22.09 38.69 3.55
CA GLY A 385 22.55 39.47 4.69
C GLY A 385 22.79 40.92 4.26
N PRO A 386 22.52 41.91 5.11
CA PRO A 386 22.72 43.29 4.76
C PRO A 386 24.20 43.54 4.45
N THR A 387 24.50 43.95 3.23
CA THR A 387 25.78 44.52 2.84
C THR A 387 26.01 45.73 3.69
N ILE A 388 26.99 45.66 4.61
CA ILE A 388 27.45 46.79 5.41
C ILE A 388 28.18 47.78 4.48
N THR A 389 27.50 48.81 4.04
CA THR A 389 28.14 50.03 3.59
C THR A 389 28.03 51.04 4.75
N GLY A 390 29.15 51.24 5.41
CA GLY A 390 29.25 52.24 6.43
C GLY A 390 29.18 53.65 5.83
N THR A 391 28.42 54.53 6.49
CA THR A 391 28.74 55.95 6.66
C THR A 391 27.95 56.47 7.86
N GLU A 392 28.70 57.09 8.76
CA GLU A 392 28.25 57.80 9.96
C GLU A 392 27.43 59.04 9.58
N THR A 393 26.38 59.37 10.33
CA THR A 393 26.25 60.61 11.13
C THR A 393 24.85 60.77 11.73
N SER A 394 24.88 60.90 13.03
CA SER A 394 24.15 61.78 14.00
C SER A 394 22.68 62.15 13.83
N LYS A 395 21.98 61.92 14.96
CA LYS A 395 21.05 62.76 15.75
C LYS A 395 19.54 62.79 15.43
N ASP A 396 18.87 62.35 16.49
CA ASP A 396 17.72 62.91 17.21
C ASP A 396 16.28 62.87 16.58
N ASP A 397 15.47 62.41 17.47
CA ASP A 397 14.12 62.77 17.91
C ASP A 397 12.93 61.82 17.56
N THR A 398 12.44 61.29 18.67
CA THR A 398 11.07 60.96 19.06
C THR A 398 9.95 61.00 17.99
N GLU A 399 9.29 59.86 17.81
CA GLU A 399 7.81 59.80 17.94
C GLU A 399 7.26 58.35 17.98
N LYS A 400 6.38 58.12 18.94
CA LYS A 400 5.64 56.90 19.17
C LYS A 400 4.63 56.66 18.06
N LYS A 401 4.59 55.47 17.43
CA LYS A 401 3.38 54.94 16.87
C LYS A 401 3.26 53.41 17.09
N ASN A 402 2.19 53.04 17.77
CA ASN A 402 1.73 51.68 18.01
C ASN A 402 1.46 50.96 16.68
N HIS A 403 2.10 49.80 16.50
CA HIS A 403 1.63 48.79 15.55
C HIS A 403 1.38 47.47 16.27
N THR A 404 0.12 47.12 16.29
CA THR A 404 -0.49 45.88 16.75
C THR A 404 0.18 44.68 16.03
N LYS A 405 0.93 43.86 16.75
CA LYS A 405 1.40 42.57 16.24
C LYS A 405 0.22 41.61 16.17
N GLN A 406 -0.25 41.29 14.97
CA GLN A 406 -1.06 40.12 14.74
C GLN A 406 -0.16 38.86 14.92
N THR A 407 -0.36 38.16 16.02
CA THR A 407 0.22 36.85 16.26
C THR A 407 -0.49 35.83 15.37
N LYS A 408 0.18 35.33 14.33
CA LYS A 408 -0.23 34.15 13.59
C LYS A 408 -0.27 32.97 14.58
N LYS A 409 -1.42 32.32 14.71
CA LYS A 409 -1.58 31.10 15.49
C LYS A 409 -0.65 30.04 14.90
N PRO A 410 0.17 29.34 15.71
CA PRO A 410 1.05 28.28 15.21
C PRO A 410 0.22 27.16 14.58
N GLY A 411 0.67 26.63 13.46
CA GLY A 411 0.05 25.53 12.76
C GLY A 411 -0.04 24.27 13.66
N MET A 412 -0.98 23.38 13.34
CA MET A 412 -1.27 22.19 14.14
C MET A 412 -0.03 21.31 14.42
N PHE A 413 0.93 21.29 13.51
CA PHE A 413 2.19 20.55 13.63
C PHE A 413 3.18 21.15 14.62
N SER A 414 3.23 22.49 14.76
CA SER A 414 4.10 23.10 15.78
C SER A 414 3.60 22.81 17.20
N ARG A 415 2.28 22.58 17.37
CA ARG A 415 1.72 22.12 18.66
C ARG A 415 2.08 20.66 18.95
N PHE A 416 2.15 19.84 17.93
CA PHE A 416 2.53 18.43 18.05
C PHE A 416 4.03 18.27 18.35
N LYS A 417 4.89 19.10 17.70
CA LYS A 417 6.31 19.16 17.96
C LYS A 417 6.59 19.54 19.42
N ASN A 418 5.92 20.58 19.94
CA ASN A 418 6.09 21.02 21.31
C ASN A 418 5.55 20.00 22.35
N ALA A 419 4.53 19.22 22.01
CA ALA A 419 4.04 18.15 22.87
C ALA A 419 4.98 16.94 22.91
N LEU A 420 5.63 16.64 21.80
CA LEU A 420 6.57 15.52 21.70
C LEU A 420 7.93 15.86 22.35
N ASP A 421 8.40 17.09 22.15
CA ASP A 421 9.63 17.60 22.81
C ASP A 421 9.47 17.60 24.34
N LYS A 422 8.24 17.82 24.84
CA LYS A 422 7.92 17.76 26.27
C LYS A 422 7.90 16.33 26.81
N LEU A 423 7.38 15.37 26.04
CA LEU A 423 7.41 13.94 26.39
C LEU A 423 8.83 13.36 26.39
N MET A 424 9.71 13.82 25.50
CA MET A 424 11.10 13.34 25.44
C MET A 424 11.97 13.89 26.57
N THR A 425 11.59 15.02 27.16
CA THR A 425 12.30 15.59 28.35
C THR A 425 11.80 14.97 29.66
N GLU A 426 10.55 14.43 29.73
CA GLU A 426 10.04 13.75 30.91
C GLU A 426 10.62 12.32 31.09
N ASP A 427 11.00 11.65 29.98
CA ASP A 427 11.62 10.31 30.04
C ASP A 427 13.13 10.34 30.45
N GLU A 428 13.80 11.49 30.38
CA GLU A 428 15.19 11.64 30.84
C GLU A 428 15.29 11.96 32.36
N GLU A 429 14.22 12.42 32.99
CA GLU A 429 14.19 12.70 34.44
C GLU A 429 13.80 11.50 35.32
N GLU A 430 13.17 10.43 34.75
CA GLU A 430 12.83 9.20 35.49
C GLU A 430 13.93 8.12 35.49
N SER A 431 15.08 8.35 34.84
CA SER A 431 16.20 7.40 34.84
C SER A 431 17.30 7.65 35.86
N ASP A 432 17.17 8.66 36.72
CA ASP A 432 18.17 9.05 37.75
C ASP A 432 17.64 8.99 39.19
N GLU A 433 16.59 8.17 39.48
CA GLU A 433 16.23 7.80 40.88
C GLU A 433 16.31 6.30 41.13
#